data_80695ee6a0e966ea576539f1399c5f46
#
_entry.id   80695ee6a0e966ea576539f1399c5f46
#
_cell.length_a   1.000
_cell.length_b   1.000
_cell.length_c   1.000
_cell.angle_alpha   90.00
_cell.angle_beta   90.00
_cell.angle_gamma   90.00
#
_symmetry.space_group_name_H-M   'P 1'
#
loop_
_entity.id
_entity.type
_entity.pdbx_description
1 polymer ?
#
loop_
_entity_poly.entity_id
_entity_poly.type
_entity_poly.pdbx_seq_one_letter_code
_entity_poly.pdbx_strand_id
1 'polypeptide(L)'
;MANSTTINGYNSGLDIKNIVSTLVAAEKAPKEAQLKRLESDTTAKFTGIGQLKSAISDLQTILKELNKPELFQKRSASTSDEKFATATATKDALPGIYKLEVTQLASVSKVATASFADGYKTTSGGTLTIKQGADDAGVTVNVAAGATLAEVRDSLNAQLKDKGITANIVNNPGDGTSRLVFTGKDSGAGKDVFVQGSSGLENFNIGSVGADGKLTLSQLDGTSSSSSGYITQAKNAKFSIDGLTLESPTNTVDKVINGVTFELKTVTNTNKPITISVEQDRGGVKDNIKKFVEAYNKLVGVTSELTGVTKVGDDKAPVVGALVGDSSVRNLLTTMRNEMVQPGQGTDVRMLADMGITTKKDGTLEIDDKKLDKVLKDKFESVSALFTGDTGLMKRLDDKLTPYTQTGGVLQQRLDGLQDTIKSVDTQRQALDRRVEQLQDRLLKQFTAMDQLIGQLNQTSGRMAQALSSLPGLVKKS
;
A
#
# COMPACT_ATOMS: atom_id res chain seq x y z
N MET A 1 -6.26 -46.55 -24.44
CA MET A 1 -5.78 -45.94 -25.71
C MET A 1 -5.84 -47.05 -26.77
N ALA A 2 -6.93 -47.10 -27.52
CA ALA A 2 -7.09 -48.01 -28.63
C ALA A 2 -6.42 -47.41 -29.86
N ASN A 3 -5.44 -48.10 -30.44
CA ASN A 3 -4.81 -47.73 -31.70
C ASN A 3 -5.89 -47.58 -32.77
N SER A 4 -6.17 -46.37 -33.21
CA SER A 4 -6.97 -46.11 -34.39
C SER A 4 -6.16 -46.51 -35.62
N THR A 5 -6.38 -47.73 -36.12
CA THR A 5 -5.97 -48.11 -37.47
C THR A 5 -6.50 -47.07 -38.45
N THR A 6 -5.63 -46.49 -39.24
CA THR A 6 -5.93 -45.54 -40.32
C THR A 6 -6.85 -46.19 -41.32
N ILE A 7 -8.13 -45.83 -41.30
CA ILE A 7 -9.13 -46.24 -42.30
C ILE A 7 -8.94 -45.30 -43.50
N ASN A 8 -7.97 -45.59 -44.36
CA ASN A 8 -7.99 -45.08 -45.72
C ASN A 8 -8.89 -46.00 -46.52
N GLY A 9 -9.77 -45.46 -47.36
CA GLY A 9 -10.66 -46.21 -48.22
C GLY A 9 -9.88 -47.11 -49.18
N TYR A 10 -9.55 -48.30 -48.71
CA TYR A 10 -8.69 -49.29 -49.38
C TYR A 10 -9.27 -49.71 -50.73
N ASN A 11 -10.60 -49.67 -50.85
CA ASN A 11 -11.33 -50.12 -52.04
C ASN A 11 -11.72 -48.95 -52.97
N SER A 12 -11.95 -47.74 -52.43
CA SER A 12 -12.37 -46.57 -53.20
C SER A 12 -11.23 -45.63 -53.53
N GLY A 13 -10.08 -45.72 -52.86
CA GLY A 13 -8.98 -44.75 -52.98
C GLY A 13 -9.26 -43.38 -52.35
N LEU A 14 -10.40 -43.22 -51.63
CA LEU A 14 -10.79 -41.98 -50.98
C LEU A 14 -10.11 -41.82 -49.63
N ASP A 15 -9.61 -40.64 -49.30
CA ASP A 15 -9.14 -40.32 -47.92
C ASP A 15 -10.37 -40.01 -47.04
N ILE A 16 -11.01 -41.09 -46.54
CA ILE A 16 -12.23 -41.02 -45.74
C ILE A 16 -12.02 -40.16 -44.50
N LYS A 17 -10.85 -40.28 -43.87
CA LYS A 17 -10.53 -39.52 -42.67
C LYS A 17 -10.50 -38.01 -42.94
N ASN A 18 -9.88 -37.56 -44.02
CA ASN A 18 -9.80 -36.16 -44.40
C ASN A 18 -11.16 -35.63 -44.82
N ILE A 19 -11.95 -36.40 -45.59
CA ILE A 19 -13.32 -36.01 -45.99
C ILE A 19 -14.21 -35.83 -44.76
N VAL A 20 -14.20 -36.79 -43.82
CA VAL A 20 -15.01 -36.71 -42.61
C VAL A 20 -14.57 -35.56 -41.73
N SER A 21 -13.24 -35.33 -41.53
CA SER A 21 -12.74 -34.19 -40.74
C SER A 21 -13.13 -32.84 -41.34
N THR A 22 -13.10 -32.72 -42.68
CA THR A 22 -13.51 -31.50 -43.38
C THR A 22 -15.00 -31.23 -43.24
N LEU A 23 -15.86 -32.23 -43.39
CA LEU A 23 -17.30 -32.10 -43.21
C LEU A 23 -17.68 -31.74 -41.77
N VAL A 24 -17.03 -32.40 -40.79
CA VAL A 24 -17.22 -32.12 -39.36
C VAL A 24 -16.78 -30.72 -39.02
N ALA A 25 -15.63 -30.27 -39.53
CA ALA A 25 -15.13 -28.89 -39.32
C ALA A 25 -16.09 -27.85 -39.96
N ALA A 26 -16.61 -28.09 -41.15
CA ALA A 26 -17.57 -27.21 -41.80
C ALA A 26 -18.90 -27.10 -41.01
N GLU A 27 -19.39 -28.18 -40.42
CA GLU A 27 -20.60 -28.15 -39.56
C GLU A 27 -20.34 -27.43 -38.19
N LYS A 28 -19.14 -27.60 -37.62
CA LYS A 28 -18.74 -27.02 -36.34
C LYS A 28 -18.52 -25.50 -36.42
N ALA A 29 -17.85 -25.03 -37.49
CA ALA A 29 -17.31 -23.68 -37.62
C ALA A 29 -18.33 -22.55 -37.40
N PRO A 30 -19.57 -22.57 -37.93
CA PRO A 30 -20.52 -21.48 -37.74
C PRO A 30 -20.91 -21.29 -36.26
N LYS A 31 -21.21 -22.41 -35.56
CA LYS A 31 -21.62 -22.38 -34.15
C LYS A 31 -20.47 -22.02 -33.22
N GLU A 32 -19.28 -22.52 -33.49
CA GLU A 32 -18.06 -22.19 -32.75
C GLU A 32 -17.72 -20.69 -32.90
N ALA A 33 -17.82 -20.14 -34.11
CA ALA A 33 -17.61 -18.71 -34.35
C ALA A 33 -18.66 -17.85 -33.63
N GLN A 34 -19.91 -18.29 -33.57
CA GLN A 34 -20.99 -17.61 -32.83
C GLN A 34 -20.69 -17.60 -31.33
N LEU A 35 -20.32 -18.77 -30.74
CA LEU A 35 -19.99 -18.91 -29.31
C LEU A 35 -18.77 -18.09 -28.95
N LYS A 36 -17.72 -18.08 -29.78
CA LYS A 36 -16.51 -17.30 -29.59
C LYS A 36 -16.80 -15.78 -29.57
N ARG A 37 -17.65 -15.29 -30.46
CA ARG A 37 -18.07 -13.89 -30.46
C ARG A 37 -18.84 -13.55 -29.19
N LEU A 38 -19.82 -14.37 -28.81
CA LEU A 38 -20.63 -14.16 -27.60
C LEU A 38 -19.74 -14.15 -26.34
N GLU A 39 -18.77 -15.07 -26.24
CA GLU A 39 -17.81 -15.12 -25.15
C GLU A 39 -16.94 -13.86 -25.09
N SER A 40 -16.37 -13.45 -26.22
CA SER A 40 -15.54 -12.25 -26.32
C SER A 40 -16.30 -10.99 -25.89
N ASP A 41 -17.51 -10.80 -26.43
CA ASP A 41 -18.35 -9.64 -26.11
C ASP A 41 -18.79 -9.63 -24.65
N THR A 42 -19.15 -10.82 -24.13
CA THR A 42 -19.58 -10.95 -22.72
C THR A 42 -18.42 -10.71 -21.75
N THR A 43 -17.23 -11.24 -22.06
CA THR A 43 -16.01 -11.04 -21.26
C THR A 43 -15.58 -9.57 -21.27
N ALA A 44 -15.63 -8.91 -22.43
CA ALA A 44 -15.33 -7.49 -22.54
C ALA A 44 -16.29 -6.64 -21.69
N LYS A 45 -17.60 -6.94 -21.72
CA LYS A 45 -18.60 -6.28 -20.86
C LYS A 45 -18.40 -6.57 -19.39
N PHE A 46 -18.10 -7.80 -19.02
CA PHE A 46 -17.81 -8.20 -17.63
C PHE A 46 -16.61 -7.43 -17.08
N THR A 47 -15.51 -7.38 -17.83
CA THR A 47 -14.31 -6.62 -17.47
C THR A 47 -14.61 -5.12 -17.37
N GLY A 48 -15.30 -4.56 -18.34
CA GLY A 48 -15.66 -3.14 -18.35
C GLY A 48 -16.56 -2.73 -17.17
N ILE A 49 -17.56 -3.55 -16.82
CA ILE A 49 -18.40 -3.30 -15.63
C ILE A 49 -17.58 -3.43 -14.34
N GLY A 50 -16.64 -4.38 -14.27
CA GLY A 50 -15.70 -4.51 -13.15
C GLY A 50 -14.84 -3.25 -12.97
N GLN A 51 -14.26 -2.72 -14.04
CA GLN A 51 -13.49 -1.48 -14.04
C GLN A 51 -14.34 -0.28 -13.60
N LEU A 52 -15.55 -0.15 -14.10
CA LEU A 52 -16.51 0.90 -13.73
C LEU A 52 -16.84 0.81 -12.23
N LYS A 53 -17.16 -0.38 -11.72
CA LYS A 53 -17.45 -0.63 -10.30
C LYS A 53 -16.27 -0.24 -9.41
N SER A 54 -15.05 -0.58 -9.80
CA SER A 54 -13.83 -0.19 -9.09
C SER A 54 -13.66 1.33 -9.05
N ALA A 55 -13.80 2.01 -10.20
CA ALA A 55 -13.65 3.45 -10.27
C ALA A 55 -14.70 4.20 -9.41
N ILE A 56 -15.94 3.69 -9.36
CA ILE A 56 -16.99 4.23 -8.49
C ILE A 56 -16.61 3.99 -7.02
N SER A 57 -16.16 2.81 -6.65
CA SER A 57 -15.79 2.48 -5.26
C SER A 57 -14.60 3.31 -4.77
N ASP A 58 -13.61 3.55 -5.64
CA ASP A 58 -12.47 4.43 -5.35
C ASP A 58 -12.97 5.86 -5.05
N LEU A 59 -13.86 6.38 -5.89
CA LEU A 59 -14.45 7.70 -5.68
C LEU A 59 -15.27 7.75 -4.39
N GLN A 60 -16.10 6.75 -4.11
CA GLN A 60 -16.89 6.68 -2.86
C GLN A 60 -16.00 6.69 -1.61
N THR A 61 -14.83 6.06 -1.67
CA THR A 61 -13.87 6.08 -0.55
C THR A 61 -13.41 7.51 -0.27
N ILE A 62 -13.10 8.27 -1.31
CA ILE A 62 -12.68 9.69 -1.16
C ILE A 62 -13.85 10.57 -0.72
N LEU A 63 -15.07 10.34 -1.24
CA LEU A 63 -16.27 11.08 -0.82
C LEU A 63 -16.52 10.89 0.69
N LYS A 64 -16.38 9.67 1.21
CA LYS A 64 -16.53 9.38 2.64
C LYS A 64 -15.45 10.06 3.48
N GLU A 65 -14.21 10.11 3.01
CA GLU A 65 -13.15 10.84 3.70
C GLU A 65 -13.42 12.35 3.75
N LEU A 66 -13.83 12.96 2.64
CA LEU A 66 -14.14 14.38 2.57
C LEU A 66 -15.44 14.75 3.31
N ASN A 67 -16.34 13.80 3.57
CA ASN A 67 -17.54 14.04 4.38
C ASN A 67 -17.27 14.01 5.89
N LYS A 68 -16.05 13.66 6.33
CA LYS A 68 -15.72 13.63 7.77
C LYS A 68 -15.49 15.04 8.31
N PRO A 69 -16.29 15.55 9.26
CA PRO A 69 -16.05 16.86 9.86
C PRO A 69 -14.66 16.97 10.51
N GLU A 70 -14.14 15.84 11.03
CA GLU A 70 -12.83 15.75 11.68
C GLU A 70 -11.69 16.15 10.74
N LEU A 71 -11.82 15.95 9.43
CA LEU A 71 -10.84 16.39 8.44
C LEU A 71 -10.67 17.94 8.48
N PHE A 72 -11.77 18.67 8.63
CA PHE A 72 -11.78 20.12 8.68
C PHE A 72 -11.47 20.69 10.07
N GLN A 73 -11.50 19.85 11.11
CA GLN A 73 -11.10 20.22 12.47
C GLN A 73 -9.62 19.99 12.74
N LYS A 74 -8.92 19.28 11.85
CA LYS A 74 -7.48 19.05 11.99
C LYS A 74 -6.71 20.38 12.07
N ARG A 75 -5.65 20.34 12.88
CA ARG A 75 -4.67 21.43 12.98
C ARG A 75 -3.34 20.95 12.44
N SER A 76 -2.60 21.87 11.87
CA SER A 76 -1.20 21.70 11.52
C SER A 76 -0.35 22.58 12.39
N ALA A 77 0.79 22.10 12.81
CA ALA A 77 1.82 22.93 13.41
C ALA A 77 3.07 22.88 12.53
N SER A 78 3.66 24.04 12.32
CA SER A 78 4.91 24.18 11.59
C SER A 78 5.88 25.04 12.38
N THR A 79 7.16 24.90 12.10
CA THR A 79 8.21 25.77 12.65
C THR A 79 8.83 26.59 11.55
N SER A 80 9.29 27.78 11.87
CA SER A 80 9.95 28.64 10.87
C SER A 80 11.30 28.08 10.40
N ASP A 81 11.90 27.15 11.14
CA ASP A 81 13.11 26.43 10.76
C ASP A 81 13.13 25.03 11.41
N GLU A 82 12.90 24.00 10.59
CA GLU A 82 12.85 22.59 11.02
C GLU A 82 14.20 22.00 11.47
N LYS A 83 15.29 22.73 11.27
CA LYS A 83 16.62 22.33 11.80
C LYS A 83 16.66 22.42 13.32
N PHE A 84 15.94 23.39 13.90
CA PHE A 84 15.93 23.60 15.34
C PHE A 84 14.84 22.82 16.06
N ALA A 85 13.64 22.75 15.47
CA ALA A 85 12.54 21.95 16.00
C ALA A 85 11.53 21.60 14.91
N THR A 86 10.79 20.50 15.11
CA THR A 86 9.57 20.21 14.34
C THR A 86 8.37 20.23 15.28
N ALA A 87 7.18 20.52 14.74
CA ALA A 87 5.96 20.58 15.53
C ALA A 87 4.82 19.84 14.84
N THR A 88 3.95 19.21 15.64
CA THR A 88 2.68 18.61 15.22
C THR A 88 1.56 19.11 16.11
N ALA A 89 0.33 19.16 15.59
CA ALA A 89 -0.83 19.59 16.35
C ALA A 89 -1.96 18.56 16.28
N THR A 90 -2.68 18.40 17.37
CA THR A 90 -3.96 17.68 17.41
C THR A 90 -5.12 18.65 17.14
N LYS A 91 -6.33 18.12 16.95
CA LYS A 91 -7.55 18.95 16.76
C LYS A 91 -7.83 19.92 17.91
N ASP A 92 -7.32 19.62 19.09
CA ASP A 92 -7.56 20.40 20.31
C ASP A 92 -6.60 21.60 20.46
N ALA A 93 -5.60 21.70 19.56
CA ALA A 93 -4.70 22.83 19.53
C ALA A 93 -5.42 24.12 19.06
N LEU A 94 -5.23 25.20 19.79
CA LEU A 94 -5.75 26.50 19.37
C LEU A 94 -4.80 27.17 18.36
N PRO A 95 -5.32 27.79 17.30
CA PRO A 95 -4.51 28.56 16.38
C PRO A 95 -3.72 29.65 17.08
N GLY A 96 -2.45 29.79 16.74
CA GLY A 96 -1.57 30.78 17.36
C GLY A 96 -0.15 30.70 16.83
N ILE A 97 0.65 31.70 17.17
CA ILE A 97 2.07 31.80 16.85
C ILE A 97 2.83 31.93 18.16
N TYR A 98 3.78 31.05 18.40
CA TYR A 98 4.58 30.98 19.60
C TYR A 98 6.06 31.14 19.25
N LYS A 99 6.81 31.91 20.04
CA LYS A 99 8.26 32.06 19.89
C LYS A 99 8.97 30.99 20.72
N LEU A 100 9.77 30.13 20.08
CA LEU A 100 10.57 29.10 20.73
C LEU A 100 12.06 29.47 20.68
N GLU A 101 12.70 29.49 21.85
CA GLU A 101 14.16 29.56 21.97
C GLU A 101 14.66 28.36 22.75
N VAL A 102 15.57 27.58 22.16
CA VAL A 102 16.17 26.37 22.77
C VAL A 102 17.58 26.70 23.21
N THR A 103 17.83 26.64 24.52
CA THR A 103 19.15 26.91 25.10
C THR A 103 19.95 25.68 25.43
N GLN A 104 19.29 24.54 25.65
CA GLN A 104 19.91 23.24 25.93
C GLN A 104 19.00 22.11 25.49
N LEU A 105 19.58 21.08 24.91
CA LEU A 105 18.87 19.83 24.64
C LEU A 105 18.91 18.89 25.84
N ALA A 106 17.90 18.04 25.99
CA ALA A 106 17.96 16.91 26.88
C ALA A 106 19.01 15.93 26.37
N SER A 107 19.80 15.39 27.29
CA SER A 107 20.83 14.40 27.01
C SER A 107 20.66 13.15 27.85
N VAL A 108 21.03 12.01 27.31
CA VAL A 108 21.12 10.75 28.04
C VAL A 108 22.47 10.66 28.76
N SER A 109 22.51 9.93 29.87
CA SER A 109 23.75 9.62 30.56
C SER A 109 24.67 8.74 29.70
N LYS A 110 25.96 9.13 29.64
CA LYS A 110 27.01 8.30 29.08
C LYS A 110 28.19 8.32 30.06
N VAL A 111 28.53 7.17 30.57
CA VAL A 111 29.54 7.05 31.65
C VAL A 111 30.58 5.97 31.30
N ALA A 112 31.78 6.07 31.87
CA ALA A 112 32.83 5.11 31.62
C ALA A 112 33.51 4.68 32.93
N THR A 113 33.96 3.44 33.00
CA THR A 113 34.80 2.89 34.05
C THR A 113 36.21 3.47 33.98
N ALA A 114 37.04 3.17 35.00
CA ALA A 114 38.47 3.25 34.89
C ALA A 114 39.00 2.38 33.72
N SER A 115 40.25 2.62 33.28
CA SER A 115 40.88 1.83 32.21
C SER A 115 41.28 0.46 32.71
N PHE A 116 41.11 -0.55 31.89
CA PHE A 116 41.59 -1.91 32.06
C PHE A 116 42.73 -2.16 31.10
N ALA A 117 43.78 -2.85 31.57
CA ALA A 117 44.89 -3.25 30.71
C ALA A 117 44.45 -4.29 29.66
N ASP A 118 45.20 -4.39 28.57
CA ASP A 118 44.96 -5.44 27.59
C ASP A 118 44.98 -6.84 28.23
N GLY A 119 44.06 -7.69 27.76
CA GLY A 119 43.91 -9.02 28.31
C GLY A 119 43.38 -9.09 29.76
N TYR A 120 42.81 -7.99 30.30
CA TYR A 120 42.21 -7.96 31.62
C TYR A 120 41.22 -9.09 31.85
N LYS A 121 41.34 -9.72 33.05
CA LYS A 121 40.39 -10.71 33.58
C LYS A 121 40.08 -10.38 35.03
N THR A 122 38.82 -10.60 35.41
CA THR A 122 38.39 -10.44 36.80
C THR A 122 39.15 -11.37 37.73
N THR A 123 39.65 -10.85 38.83
CA THR A 123 40.39 -11.64 39.83
C THR A 123 39.49 -12.46 40.75
N SER A 124 38.26 -11.97 40.97
CA SER A 124 37.23 -12.61 41.80
C SER A 124 35.87 -12.56 41.07
N GLY A 125 35.00 -13.50 41.44
CA GLY A 125 33.59 -13.40 41.07
C GLY A 125 32.83 -12.47 42.02
N GLY A 126 31.74 -11.90 41.55
CA GLY A 126 30.91 -10.98 42.32
C GLY A 126 29.72 -10.47 41.55
N THR A 127 29.21 -9.34 41.97
CA THR A 127 28.06 -8.69 41.33
C THR A 127 28.36 -7.26 40.92
N LEU A 128 27.80 -6.83 39.80
CA LEU A 128 27.73 -5.43 39.41
C LEU A 128 26.29 -4.99 39.52
N THR A 129 26.02 -3.91 40.26
CA THR A 129 24.69 -3.30 40.35
C THR A 129 24.70 -2.03 39.52
N ILE A 130 23.80 -1.96 38.51
CA ILE A 130 23.66 -0.83 37.60
C ILE A 130 22.33 -0.13 37.89
N LYS A 131 22.39 1.18 38.08
CA LYS A 131 21.23 2.04 38.34
C LYS A 131 21.16 3.19 37.34
N GLN A 132 19.96 3.63 36.99
CA GLN A 132 19.75 4.85 36.24
C GLN A 132 18.97 5.85 37.12
N GLY A 133 19.69 6.72 37.79
CA GLY A 133 19.16 7.64 38.80
C GLY A 133 19.16 7.06 40.24
N ALA A 134 18.92 7.96 41.20
CA ALA A 134 18.99 7.59 42.64
C ALA A 134 17.83 6.67 43.07
N ASP A 135 16.65 6.85 42.49
CA ASP A 135 15.40 6.14 42.84
C ASP A 135 15.28 4.78 42.14
N ASP A 136 16.20 4.43 41.22
CA ASP A 136 16.19 3.12 40.56
C ASP A 136 16.65 2.02 41.50
N ALA A 137 15.87 0.96 41.60
CA ALA A 137 16.28 -0.23 42.40
C ALA A 137 17.57 -0.87 41.87
N GLY A 138 17.87 -0.66 40.58
CA GLY A 138 19.02 -1.20 39.90
C GLY A 138 18.82 -2.62 39.38
N VAL A 139 19.74 -3.02 38.52
CA VAL A 139 19.87 -4.40 38.01
C VAL A 139 21.18 -4.97 38.51
N THR A 140 21.13 -6.12 39.14
CA THR A 140 22.30 -6.83 39.62
C THR A 140 22.72 -7.92 38.66
N VAL A 141 23.94 -7.87 38.18
CA VAL A 141 24.50 -8.78 37.19
C VAL A 141 25.64 -9.58 37.84
N ASN A 142 25.60 -10.89 37.76
CA ASN A 142 26.66 -11.76 38.24
C ASN A 142 27.85 -11.78 37.27
N VAL A 143 29.04 -11.63 37.80
CA VAL A 143 30.31 -11.70 37.07
C VAL A 143 31.12 -12.85 37.62
N ALA A 144 31.59 -13.73 36.75
CA ALA A 144 32.41 -14.87 37.15
C ALA A 144 33.88 -14.45 37.42
N ALA A 145 34.58 -15.18 38.29
CA ALA A 145 36.03 -15.04 38.40
C ALA A 145 36.72 -15.47 37.09
N GLY A 146 37.74 -14.74 36.67
CA GLY A 146 38.45 -14.99 35.41
C GLY A 146 37.73 -14.51 34.15
N ALA A 147 36.59 -13.85 34.29
CA ALA A 147 35.85 -13.32 33.14
C ALA A 147 36.62 -12.21 32.42
N THR A 148 36.67 -12.26 31.10
CA THR A 148 37.21 -11.20 30.26
C THR A 148 36.27 -9.99 30.24
N LEU A 149 36.80 -8.83 29.86
CA LEU A 149 35.97 -7.61 29.73
C LEU A 149 34.82 -7.80 28.74
N ALA A 150 35.01 -8.61 27.68
CA ALA A 150 33.97 -8.93 26.70
C ALA A 150 32.85 -9.79 27.32
N GLU A 151 33.19 -10.81 28.14
CA GLU A 151 32.20 -11.65 28.83
C GLU A 151 31.39 -10.83 29.84
N VAL A 152 32.05 -9.89 30.55
CA VAL A 152 31.38 -8.96 31.47
C VAL A 152 30.40 -8.09 30.70
N ARG A 153 30.80 -7.46 29.58
CA ARG A 153 29.94 -6.67 28.72
C ARG A 153 28.71 -7.47 28.24
N ASP A 154 28.94 -8.70 27.79
CA ASP A 154 27.86 -9.54 27.25
C ASP A 154 26.85 -9.93 28.34
N SER A 155 27.35 -10.26 29.54
CA SER A 155 26.52 -10.54 30.73
C SER A 155 25.70 -9.29 31.14
N LEU A 156 26.30 -8.10 31.09
CA LEU A 156 25.65 -6.83 31.37
C LEU A 156 24.52 -6.58 30.35
N ASN A 157 24.83 -6.65 29.06
CA ASN A 157 23.84 -6.37 28.00
C ASN A 157 22.66 -7.37 28.02
N ALA A 158 22.92 -8.64 28.37
CA ALA A 158 21.88 -9.64 28.51
C ALA A 158 20.84 -9.27 29.58
N GLN A 159 21.29 -8.70 30.71
CA GLN A 159 20.43 -8.34 31.84
C GLN A 159 19.87 -6.91 31.76
N LEU A 160 20.57 -6.01 31.08
CA LEU A 160 20.17 -4.58 30.93
C LEU A 160 19.25 -4.31 29.74
N LYS A 161 19.04 -5.30 28.89
CA LYS A 161 18.25 -5.17 27.66
C LYS A 161 16.88 -4.52 27.93
N ASP A 162 16.15 -5.01 28.91
CA ASP A 162 14.80 -4.54 29.24
C ASP A 162 14.78 -3.14 29.86
N LYS A 163 15.87 -2.71 30.47
CA LYS A 163 16.09 -1.36 31.01
C LYS A 163 16.51 -0.37 29.91
N GLY A 164 16.95 -0.87 28.76
CA GLY A 164 17.45 -0.06 27.66
C GLY A 164 18.78 0.64 27.93
N ILE A 165 19.54 0.18 28.96
CA ILE A 165 20.91 0.59 29.21
C ILE A 165 21.81 -0.34 28.39
N THR A 166 22.81 0.22 27.73
CA THR A 166 23.78 -0.56 26.94
C THR A 166 25.21 -0.37 27.49
N ALA A 167 25.98 -1.48 27.52
CA ALA A 167 27.39 -1.46 27.81
C ALA A 167 28.20 -1.77 26.55
N ASN A 168 29.28 -1.02 26.31
CA ASN A 168 30.20 -1.25 25.21
C ASN A 168 31.64 -1.12 25.66
N ILE A 169 32.58 -1.73 24.93
CA ILE A 169 34.01 -1.60 25.17
C ILE A 169 34.59 -0.58 24.21
N VAL A 170 35.28 0.40 24.73
CA VAL A 170 36.07 1.37 23.96
C VAL A 170 37.52 1.13 24.21
N ASN A 171 38.28 0.78 23.17
CA ASN A 171 39.70 0.49 23.22
C ASN A 171 40.49 1.75 22.85
N ASN A 172 41.58 1.97 23.58
CA ASN A 172 42.57 3.00 23.24
C ASN A 172 43.76 2.33 22.53
N PRO A 173 43.91 2.52 21.20
CA PRO A 173 45.01 1.87 20.46
C PRO A 173 46.39 2.43 20.82
N GLY A 174 46.47 3.60 21.47
CA GLY A 174 47.73 4.26 21.80
C GLY A 174 48.45 3.65 22.99
N ASP A 175 47.72 3.10 23.95
CA ASP A 175 48.29 2.49 25.20
C ASP A 175 47.77 1.07 25.43
N GLY A 176 46.95 0.51 24.55
CA GLY A 176 46.38 -0.83 24.66
C GLY A 176 45.33 -0.99 25.76
N THR A 177 44.88 0.11 26.38
CA THR A 177 43.85 0.02 27.44
C THR A 177 42.43 0.02 26.89
N SER A 178 41.48 -0.46 27.69
CA SER A 178 40.05 -0.51 27.35
C SER A 178 39.21 0.01 28.51
N ARG A 179 38.02 0.58 28.17
CA ARG A 179 37.03 1.01 29.17
C ARG A 179 35.66 0.41 28.83
N LEU A 180 34.87 0.07 29.83
CA LEU A 180 33.43 -0.15 29.65
C LEU A 180 32.75 1.19 29.70
N VAL A 181 31.95 1.45 28.64
CA VAL A 181 31.13 2.65 28.47
C VAL A 181 29.66 2.26 28.51
N PHE A 182 28.92 2.84 29.44
CA PHE A 182 27.48 2.65 29.57
C PHE A 182 26.75 3.84 29.01
N THR A 183 25.67 3.56 28.30
CA THR A 183 24.75 4.58 27.78
C THR A 183 23.36 4.30 28.34
N GLY A 184 22.78 5.28 29.02
CA GLY A 184 21.43 5.21 29.57
C GLY A 184 20.37 5.37 28.46
N LYS A 185 19.17 4.91 28.72
CA LYS A 185 18.01 5.05 27.84
C LYS A 185 17.36 6.42 27.99
N ASP A 186 17.10 6.80 29.22
CA ASP A 186 16.30 7.99 29.55
C ASP A 186 17.19 9.22 29.66
N SER A 187 16.73 10.30 29.05
CA SER A 187 17.31 11.63 29.23
C SER A 187 16.71 12.32 30.47
N GLY A 188 17.26 13.47 30.83
CA GLY A 188 16.73 14.29 31.89
C GLY A 188 17.58 14.29 33.16
N ALA A 189 17.50 15.37 33.93
CA ALA A 189 18.23 15.53 35.15
C ALA A 189 17.92 14.39 36.15
N GLY A 190 18.98 13.89 36.82
CA GLY A 190 18.83 12.78 37.76
C GLY A 190 18.73 11.39 37.17
N LYS A 191 18.88 11.25 35.82
CA LYS A 191 18.89 9.96 35.11
C LYS A 191 20.28 9.47 34.75
N ASP A 192 21.29 9.87 35.51
CA ASP A 192 22.64 9.40 35.32
C ASP A 192 22.78 7.91 35.65
N VAL A 193 23.64 7.22 34.90
CA VAL A 193 23.96 5.81 35.12
C VAL A 193 25.07 5.69 36.15
N PHE A 194 24.89 4.80 37.14
CA PHE A 194 25.83 4.45 38.16
C PHE A 194 26.11 2.96 38.09
N VAL A 195 27.37 2.57 38.39
CA VAL A 195 27.78 1.18 38.47
C VAL A 195 28.49 0.96 39.79
N GLN A 196 28.04 -0.04 40.56
CA GLN A 196 28.64 -0.42 41.84
C GLN A 196 29.02 -1.90 41.80
N GLY A 197 30.30 -2.18 41.94
CA GLY A 197 30.84 -3.52 42.06
C GLY A 197 30.86 -3.99 43.50
N SER A 198 30.56 -5.26 43.73
CA SER A 198 30.84 -5.92 45.03
C SER A 198 32.35 -6.08 45.25
N SER A 199 32.73 -6.55 46.43
CA SER A 199 34.15 -6.76 46.80
C SER A 199 34.92 -7.54 45.71
N GLY A 200 36.03 -6.94 45.23
CA GLY A 200 36.86 -7.46 44.16
C GLY A 200 36.48 -7.03 42.76
N LEU A 201 35.40 -6.25 42.60
CA LEU A 201 34.96 -5.67 41.34
C LEU A 201 34.87 -4.13 41.38
N GLU A 202 35.53 -3.49 42.34
CA GLU A 202 35.51 -2.04 42.57
C GLU A 202 36.08 -1.26 41.37
N ASN A 203 36.93 -1.87 40.56
CA ASN A 203 37.47 -1.27 39.33
C ASN A 203 36.39 -0.95 38.29
N PHE A 204 35.20 -1.54 38.42
CA PHE A 204 34.04 -1.23 37.57
C PHE A 204 33.19 -0.08 38.12
N ASN A 205 33.49 0.44 39.32
CA ASN A 205 32.68 1.50 39.93
C ASN A 205 32.67 2.77 39.08
N ILE A 206 31.48 3.28 38.90
CA ILE A 206 31.22 4.57 38.26
C ILE A 206 30.33 5.37 39.20
N GLY A 207 30.87 6.46 39.69
CA GLY A 207 30.27 7.24 40.76
C GLY A 207 30.46 6.64 42.15
N SER A 208 30.11 7.40 43.17
CA SER A 208 30.24 7.00 44.59
C SER A 208 28.93 7.29 45.33
N VAL A 209 28.68 6.53 46.36
CA VAL A 209 27.59 6.78 47.33
C VAL A 209 28.19 7.59 48.48
N GLY A 210 27.70 8.83 48.66
CA GLY A 210 28.08 9.66 49.78
C GLY A 210 27.61 9.10 51.13
N ALA A 211 28.15 9.62 52.25
CA ALA A 211 27.70 9.27 53.58
C ALA A 211 26.22 9.58 53.85
N ASP A 212 25.65 10.50 53.07
CA ASP A 212 24.22 10.87 53.05
C ASP A 212 23.36 9.97 52.15
N GLY A 213 23.94 8.92 51.57
CA GLY A 213 23.25 8.02 50.63
C GLY A 213 23.08 8.58 49.22
N LYS A 214 23.53 9.80 48.92
CA LYS A 214 23.41 10.39 47.60
C LYS A 214 24.48 9.85 46.66
N LEU A 215 24.03 9.56 45.45
CA LEU A 215 24.92 9.17 44.37
C LEU A 215 25.60 10.43 43.81
N THR A 216 26.91 10.42 43.73
CA THR A 216 27.74 11.47 43.16
C THR A 216 28.51 10.94 41.96
N LEU A 217 28.62 11.76 40.93
CA LEU A 217 29.27 11.39 39.68
C LEU A 217 30.16 12.53 39.21
N SER A 218 31.44 12.26 39.04
CA SER A 218 32.42 13.22 38.56
C SER A 218 32.56 13.14 37.03
N GLN A 219 33.07 14.20 36.44
CA GLN A 219 33.41 14.16 35.03
C GLN A 219 34.59 13.21 34.81
N LEU A 220 34.54 12.42 33.74
CA LEU A 220 35.63 11.55 33.36
C LEU A 220 36.86 12.38 32.96
N ASP A 221 38.00 12.14 33.60
CA ASP A 221 39.28 12.54 33.09
C ASP A 221 39.78 11.48 32.10
N GLY A 222 39.65 11.77 30.80
CA GLY A 222 40.02 10.87 29.71
C GLY A 222 41.54 10.59 29.64
N THR A 223 42.38 11.39 30.31
CA THR A 223 43.84 11.24 30.34
C THR A 223 44.31 10.34 31.49
N SER A 224 43.50 10.20 32.52
CA SER A 224 43.81 9.36 33.70
C SER A 224 43.25 7.95 33.56
N SER A 225 44.14 6.95 33.67
CA SER A 225 43.72 5.52 33.62
C SER A 225 42.84 5.11 34.79
N SER A 226 43.01 5.74 35.95
CA SER A 226 42.24 5.44 37.16
C SER A 226 40.93 6.20 37.28
N SER A 227 40.68 7.18 36.39
CA SER A 227 39.44 7.97 36.41
C SER A 227 38.25 7.17 35.85
N SER A 228 37.13 7.22 36.57
CA SER A 228 35.81 6.79 36.11
C SER A 228 34.82 7.95 36.27
N GLY A 229 33.79 8.01 35.45
CA GLY A 229 32.81 9.11 35.53
C GLY A 229 31.97 9.31 34.29
N TYR A 230 31.34 10.48 34.21
CA TYR A 230 30.48 10.79 33.05
C TYR A 230 31.27 11.37 31.87
N ILE A 231 30.97 10.90 30.69
CA ILE A 231 31.33 11.50 29.40
C ILE A 231 30.27 12.56 29.06
N THR A 232 28.98 12.19 29.21
CA THR A 232 27.84 13.07 29.05
C THR A 232 26.89 12.86 30.22
N GLN A 233 26.56 13.91 30.94
CA GLN A 233 25.61 13.88 32.04
C GLN A 233 24.17 13.89 31.49
N ALA A 234 23.28 13.20 32.16
CA ALA A 234 21.83 13.30 31.85
C ALA A 234 21.33 14.67 32.26
N LYS A 235 20.72 15.41 31.30
CA LYS A 235 20.25 16.76 31.50
C LYS A 235 18.87 16.94 30.89
N ASN A 236 18.08 17.85 31.49
CA ASN A 236 16.83 18.33 30.90
C ASN A 236 17.11 19.20 29.67
N ALA A 237 16.20 19.19 28.72
CA ALA A 237 16.09 20.26 27.75
C ALA A 237 15.70 21.56 28.48
N LYS A 238 16.30 22.68 28.08
CA LYS A 238 15.94 24.02 28.54
C LYS A 238 15.59 24.89 27.35
N PHE A 239 14.42 25.49 27.40
CA PHE A 239 13.89 26.31 26.31
C PHE A 239 12.95 27.38 26.87
N SER A 240 12.57 28.34 26.04
CA SER A 240 11.52 29.28 26.39
C SER A 240 10.44 29.34 25.31
N ILE A 241 9.20 29.53 25.75
CA ILE A 241 8.04 29.80 24.88
C ILE A 241 7.54 31.21 25.25
N ASP A 242 7.54 32.12 24.26
CA ASP A 242 7.14 33.52 24.43
C ASP A 242 7.86 34.23 25.62
N GLY A 243 9.12 33.83 25.90
CA GLY A 243 9.93 34.34 26.98
C GLY A 243 9.74 33.64 28.33
N LEU A 244 8.82 32.67 28.46
CA LEU A 244 8.65 31.85 29.65
C LEU A 244 9.66 30.68 29.61
N THR A 245 10.58 30.65 30.59
CA THR A 245 11.58 29.57 30.70
C THR A 245 10.96 28.30 31.21
N LEU A 246 11.25 27.19 30.51
CA LEU A 246 10.66 25.88 30.73
C LEU A 246 11.75 24.81 30.65
N GLU A 247 11.51 23.67 31.31
CA GLU A 247 12.36 22.50 31.21
C GLU A 247 11.54 21.25 30.87
N SER A 248 12.16 20.34 30.11
CA SER A 248 11.60 19.03 29.82
C SER A 248 12.65 17.94 30.00
N PRO A 249 12.32 16.79 30.59
CA PRO A 249 13.26 15.68 30.69
C PRO A 249 13.61 15.07 29.33
N THR A 250 12.83 15.36 28.29
CA THR A 250 13.02 14.84 26.94
C THR A 250 13.06 15.96 25.90
N ASN A 251 13.60 15.67 24.72
CA ASN A 251 13.54 16.58 23.58
C ASN A 251 12.18 16.58 22.87
N THR A 252 11.32 15.59 23.14
CA THR A 252 9.92 15.57 22.71
C THR A 252 9.07 16.22 23.81
N VAL A 253 8.41 17.31 23.49
CA VAL A 253 7.66 18.14 24.42
C VAL A 253 6.19 18.20 24.01
N ASP A 254 5.29 17.67 24.84
CA ASP A 254 3.87 17.47 24.50
C ASP A 254 2.86 18.16 25.45
N LYS A 255 3.32 18.82 26.52
CA LYS A 255 2.45 19.35 27.58
C LYS A 255 2.54 20.85 27.80
N VAL A 256 3.34 21.56 27.01
CA VAL A 256 3.59 22.99 27.20
C VAL A 256 2.55 23.85 26.47
N ILE A 257 2.19 23.47 25.26
CA ILE A 257 1.11 24.08 24.49
C ILE A 257 0.03 23.01 24.30
N ASN A 258 -1.18 23.29 24.73
CA ASN A 258 -2.27 22.30 24.66
C ASN A 258 -2.49 21.83 23.23
N GLY A 259 -2.45 20.51 23.02
CA GLY A 259 -2.62 19.86 21.72
C GLY A 259 -1.45 20.01 20.75
N VAL A 260 -0.31 20.57 21.18
CA VAL A 260 0.90 20.70 20.34
C VAL A 260 2.03 19.86 20.93
N THR A 261 2.63 19.04 20.09
CA THR A 261 3.87 18.32 20.39
C THR A 261 4.98 18.87 19.50
N PHE A 262 6.11 19.21 20.08
CA PHE A 262 7.28 19.62 19.33
C PHE A 262 8.52 18.84 19.75
N GLU A 263 9.40 18.59 18.78
CA GLU A 263 10.66 17.89 18.96
C GLU A 263 11.82 18.87 18.78
N LEU A 264 12.61 19.03 19.83
CA LEU A 264 13.80 19.87 19.85
C LEU A 264 14.97 19.13 19.22
N LYS A 265 15.59 19.69 18.18
CA LYS A 265 16.69 19.05 17.43
C LYS A 265 18.04 19.70 17.67
N THR A 266 18.06 21.03 17.80
CA THR A 266 19.29 21.79 17.93
C THR A 266 19.03 23.06 18.78
N VAL A 267 20.03 23.53 19.47
CA VAL A 267 20.02 24.80 20.21
C VAL A 267 19.86 25.95 19.22
N THR A 268 18.94 26.89 19.52
CA THR A 268 18.75 28.07 18.67
C THR A 268 19.92 29.03 18.81
N ASN A 269 20.08 29.90 17.80
CA ASN A 269 21.06 30.98 17.91
C ASN A 269 20.64 31.96 19.02
N THR A 270 21.57 32.43 19.81
CA THR A 270 21.34 33.38 20.90
C THR A 270 20.51 34.60 20.42
N ASN A 271 19.40 34.88 21.11
CA ASN A 271 18.47 35.94 20.81
C ASN A 271 17.82 35.88 19.41
N LYS A 272 17.76 34.71 18.79
CA LYS A 272 17.05 34.48 17.53
C LYS A 272 16.06 33.30 17.69
N PRO A 273 14.90 33.57 18.34
CA PRO A 273 13.88 32.56 18.48
C PRO A 273 13.32 32.14 17.12
N ILE A 274 12.95 30.88 16.99
CA ILE A 274 12.11 30.41 15.90
C ILE A 274 10.64 30.52 16.28
N THR A 275 9.75 30.46 15.30
CA THR A 275 8.31 30.47 15.56
C THR A 275 7.70 29.11 15.34
N ILE A 276 6.78 28.71 16.23
CA ILE A 276 5.86 27.61 16.05
C ILE A 276 4.52 28.24 15.63
N SER A 277 4.00 27.89 14.46
CA SER A 277 2.70 28.34 13.96
C SER A 277 1.71 27.19 14.00
N VAL A 278 0.60 27.39 14.69
CA VAL A 278 -0.52 26.44 14.73
C VAL A 278 -1.68 27.02 13.94
N GLU A 279 -2.11 26.28 12.91
CA GLU A 279 -3.18 26.74 12.02
C GLU A 279 -4.15 25.57 11.72
N GLN A 280 -5.24 25.88 11.02
CA GLN A 280 -6.08 24.85 10.40
C GLN A 280 -5.27 24.07 9.35
N ASP A 281 -5.46 22.75 9.27
CA ASP A 281 -4.77 21.90 8.28
C ASP A 281 -5.37 22.09 6.88
N ARG A 282 -5.11 23.27 6.32
CA ARG A 282 -5.55 23.61 4.95
C ARG A 282 -4.88 22.76 3.89
N GLY A 283 -3.63 22.34 4.13
CA GLY A 283 -2.88 21.46 3.24
C GLY A 283 -3.52 20.10 3.11
N GLY A 284 -3.82 19.46 4.22
CA GLY A 284 -4.48 18.15 4.23
C GLY A 284 -5.88 18.18 3.60
N VAL A 285 -6.65 19.26 3.79
CA VAL A 285 -7.94 19.44 3.10
C VAL A 285 -7.74 19.63 1.60
N LYS A 286 -6.78 20.46 1.18
CA LYS A 286 -6.45 20.68 -0.24
C LYS A 286 -6.07 19.36 -0.94
N ASP A 287 -5.24 18.55 -0.31
CA ASP A 287 -4.81 17.26 -0.85
C ASP A 287 -5.98 16.29 -1.03
N ASN A 288 -6.91 16.25 -0.08
CA ASN A 288 -8.11 15.44 -0.22
C ASN A 288 -9.06 15.96 -1.32
N ILE A 289 -9.17 17.27 -1.49
CA ILE A 289 -9.92 17.87 -2.63
C ILE A 289 -9.26 17.49 -3.97
N LYS A 290 -7.93 17.51 -4.06
CA LYS A 290 -7.21 17.05 -5.26
C LYS A 290 -7.48 15.59 -5.57
N LYS A 291 -7.41 14.71 -4.55
CA LYS A 291 -7.76 13.29 -4.69
C LYS A 291 -9.20 13.09 -5.17
N PHE A 292 -10.14 13.90 -4.69
CA PHE A 292 -11.52 13.86 -5.19
C PHE A 292 -11.58 14.17 -6.69
N VAL A 293 -10.93 15.24 -7.13
CA VAL A 293 -10.90 15.62 -8.56
C VAL A 293 -10.22 14.54 -9.40
N GLU A 294 -9.13 13.96 -8.94
CA GLU A 294 -8.43 12.85 -9.61
C GLU A 294 -9.32 11.60 -9.72
N ALA A 295 -9.99 11.19 -8.63
CA ALA A 295 -10.87 10.02 -8.62
C ALA A 295 -12.11 10.25 -9.53
N TYR A 296 -12.69 11.45 -9.52
CA TYR A 296 -13.77 11.81 -10.43
C TYR A 296 -13.29 11.78 -11.90
N ASN A 297 -12.15 12.37 -12.19
CA ASN A 297 -11.58 12.37 -13.54
C ASN A 297 -11.25 10.95 -14.03
N LYS A 298 -10.75 10.08 -13.14
CA LYS A 298 -10.57 8.65 -13.43
C LYS A 298 -11.89 7.98 -13.79
N LEU A 299 -12.97 8.24 -13.05
CA LEU A 299 -14.30 7.70 -13.35
C LEU A 299 -14.79 8.19 -14.72
N VAL A 300 -14.64 9.49 -15.03
CA VAL A 300 -14.98 10.06 -16.34
C VAL A 300 -14.15 9.41 -17.45
N GLY A 301 -12.85 9.23 -17.26
CA GLY A 301 -11.94 8.57 -18.20
C GLY A 301 -12.35 7.13 -18.50
N VAL A 302 -12.52 6.30 -17.44
CA VAL A 302 -13.00 4.91 -17.57
C VAL A 302 -14.35 4.86 -18.29
N THR A 303 -15.28 5.74 -17.94
CA THR A 303 -16.59 5.79 -18.60
C THR A 303 -16.47 6.16 -20.08
N SER A 304 -15.62 7.14 -20.42
CA SER A 304 -15.36 7.55 -21.80
C SER A 304 -14.74 6.43 -22.62
N GLU A 305 -13.77 5.70 -22.08
CA GLU A 305 -13.16 4.53 -22.73
C GLU A 305 -14.19 3.43 -22.98
N LEU A 306 -15.00 3.10 -21.98
CA LEU A 306 -15.99 2.02 -22.08
C LEU A 306 -17.17 2.35 -22.99
N THR A 307 -17.51 3.61 -23.18
CA THR A 307 -18.66 4.05 -24.01
C THR A 307 -18.26 4.73 -25.32
N GLY A 308 -16.98 4.96 -25.52
CA GLY A 308 -16.44 5.66 -26.68
C GLY A 308 -16.33 4.78 -27.93
N VAL A 309 -16.24 5.44 -29.08
CA VAL A 309 -15.91 4.85 -30.39
C VAL A 309 -14.68 5.57 -30.90
N THR A 310 -13.54 4.88 -30.96
CA THR A 310 -12.27 5.47 -31.38
C THR A 310 -11.91 4.99 -32.79
N LYS A 311 -11.74 5.92 -33.73
CA LYS A 311 -11.24 5.62 -35.08
C LYS A 311 -9.72 5.33 -34.99
N VAL A 312 -9.31 4.21 -35.58
CA VAL A 312 -7.90 3.74 -35.57
C VAL A 312 -7.37 3.78 -37.02
N GLY A 313 -7.37 4.95 -37.65
CA GLY A 313 -6.98 5.15 -39.06
C GLY A 313 -8.16 4.96 -40.04
N ASP A 314 -7.90 5.30 -41.30
CA ASP A 314 -8.99 5.34 -42.33
C ASP A 314 -9.39 3.93 -42.81
N ASP A 315 -8.49 2.94 -42.73
CA ASP A 315 -8.71 1.58 -43.27
C ASP A 315 -8.99 0.51 -42.20
N LYS A 316 -9.11 0.88 -40.93
CA LYS A 316 -9.34 -0.05 -39.82
C LYS A 316 -10.72 0.15 -39.22
N ALA A 317 -11.35 -0.96 -38.82
CA ALA A 317 -12.58 -0.90 -38.05
C ALA A 317 -12.36 -0.10 -36.75
N PRO A 318 -13.32 0.78 -36.40
CA PRO A 318 -13.19 1.55 -35.15
C PRO A 318 -13.17 0.63 -33.93
N VAL A 319 -12.38 1.01 -32.93
CA VAL A 319 -12.42 0.36 -31.62
C VAL A 319 -13.63 0.86 -30.86
N VAL A 320 -14.51 -0.06 -30.52
CA VAL A 320 -15.79 0.22 -29.84
C VAL A 320 -15.66 -0.20 -28.38
N GLY A 321 -15.93 0.71 -27.46
CA GLY A 321 -15.92 0.43 -26.03
C GLY A 321 -16.98 -0.63 -25.65
N ALA A 322 -16.66 -1.45 -24.67
CA ALA A 322 -17.50 -2.59 -24.26
C ALA A 322 -18.92 -2.23 -23.82
N LEU A 323 -19.15 -0.99 -23.40
CA LEU A 323 -20.44 -0.46 -22.91
C LEU A 323 -21.01 0.65 -23.81
N VAL A 324 -20.65 0.68 -25.09
CA VAL A 324 -21.25 1.64 -26.06
C VAL A 324 -22.74 1.49 -26.04
N GLY A 325 -23.47 2.64 -25.98
CA GLY A 325 -24.93 2.68 -25.94
C GLY A 325 -25.55 2.37 -24.57
N ASP A 326 -24.74 2.06 -23.53
CA ASP A 326 -25.26 1.76 -22.21
C ASP A 326 -25.85 3.00 -21.53
N SER A 327 -27.17 2.97 -21.29
CA SER A 327 -27.90 4.08 -20.69
C SER A 327 -27.58 4.26 -19.19
N SER A 328 -27.26 3.16 -18.47
CA SER A 328 -26.94 3.23 -17.04
C SER A 328 -25.67 4.02 -16.78
N VAL A 329 -24.66 3.83 -17.64
CA VAL A 329 -23.38 4.54 -17.55
C VAL A 329 -23.55 6.03 -17.85
N ARG A 330 -24.35 6.38 -18.86
CA ARG A 330 -24.67 7.78 -19.20
C ARG A 330 -25.45 8.46 -18.08
N ASN A 331 -26.45 7.77 -17.53
CA ASN A 331 -27.27 8.30 -16.43
C ASN A 331 -26.43 8.55 -15.19
N LEU A 332 -25.48 7.67 -14.87
CA LEU A 332 -24.55 7.84 -13.75
C LEU A 332 -23.82 9.18 -13.83
N LEU A 333 -23.11 9.45 -14.94
CA LEU A 333 -22.36 10.69 -15.11
C LEU A 333 -23.26 11.93 -15.13
N THR A 334 -24.44 11.84 -15.77
CA THR A 334 -25.40 12.94 -15.79
C THR A 334 -25.91 13.27 -14.38
N THR A 335 -26.23 12.25 -13.60
CA THR A 335 -26.67 12.41 -12.20
C THR A 335 -25.58 13.06 -11.35
N MET A 336 -24.33 12.59 -11.46
CA MET A 336 -23.21 13.19 -10.73
C MET A 336 -22.97 14.66 -11.11
N ARG A 337 -23.01 14.98 -12.40
CA ARG A 337 -22.86 16.37 -12.86
C ARG A 337 -23.96 17.26 -12.32
N ASN A 338 -25.20 16.80 -12.34
CA ASN A 338 -26.34 17.53 -11.81
C ASN A 338 -26.19 17.79 -10.31
N GLU A 339 -25.69 16.83 -9.52
CA GLU A 339 -25.44 17.04 -8.09
C GLU A 339 -24.31 18.05 -7.83
N MET A 340 -23.24 18.04 -8.64
CA MET A 340 -22.11 18.96 -8.46
C MET A 340 -22.45 20.43 -8.76
N VAL A 341 -23.47 20.69 -9.58
CA VAL A 341 -23.91 22.07 -9.87
C VAL A 341 -25.02 22.56 -8.92
N GLN A 342 -25.54 21.69 -8.07
CA GLN A 342 -26.51 22.10 -7.06
C GLN A 342 -25.83 22.86 -5.92
N PRO A 343 -26.33 24.04 -5.55
CA PRO A 343 -25.74 24.83 -4.47
C PRO A 343 -25.87 24.09 -3.12
N GLY A 344 -24.78 24.13 -2.35
CA GLY A 344 -24.76 23.67 -0.97
C GLY A 344 -25.33 24.69 0.00
N GLN A 345 -25.35 24.36 1.29
CA GLN A 345 -25.88 25.19 2.40
C GLN A 345 -24.91 26.31 2.85
N GLY A 346 -23.69 26.38 2.29
CA GLY A 346 -22.71 27.39 2.66
C GLY A 346 -23.16 28.81 2.31
N THR A 347 -22.66 29.80 3.08
CA THR A 347 -22.98 31.22 2.84
C THR A 347 -22.12 31.82 1.74
N ASP A 348 -20.81 31.55 1.76
CA ASP A 348 -19.81 32.16 0.87
C ASP A 348 -19.27 31.19 -0.20
N VAL A 349 -19.29 29.90 0.08
CA VAL A 349 -18.86 28.83 -0.83
C VAL A 349 -20.04 27.87 -0.97
N ARG A 350 -20.70 27.92 -2.12
CA ARG A 350 -21.92 27.16 -2.38
C ARG A 350 -21.73 26.08 -3.44
N MET A 351 -20.74 26.24 -4.31
CA MET A 351 -20.46 25.35 -5.43
C MET A 351 -18.96 25.12 -5.58
N LEU A 352 -18.57 24.03 -6.23
CA LEU A 352 -17.17 23.74 -6.55
C LEU A 352 -16.51 24.88 -7.34
N ALA A 353 -17.26 25.55 -8.23
CA ALA A 353 -16.79 26.67 -9.02
C ALA A 353 -16.35 27.88 -8.16
N ASP A 354 -16.97 28.08 -6.98
CA ASP A 354 -16.59 29.14 -6.06
C ASP A 354 -15.19 28.93 -5.52
N MET A 355 -14.76 27.65 -5.42
CA MET A 355 -13.42 27.24 -4.96
C MET A 355 -12.39 27.15 -6.10
N GLY A 356 -12.78 27.43 -7.34
CA GLY A 356 -11.89 27.29 -8.50
C GLY A 356 -11.84 25.88 -9.09
N ILE A 357 -12.82 25.03 -8.77
CA ILE A 357 -12.96 23.70 -9.39
C ILE A 357 -14.04 23.80 -10.46
N THR A 358 -13.63 23.70 -11.73
CA THR A 358 -14.51 23.88 -12.89
C THR A 358 -14.55 22.64 -13.77
N THR A 359 -15.66 22.45 -14.50
CA THR A 359 -15.84 21.33 -15.42
C THR A 359 -15.37 21.72 -16.83
N LYS A 360 -14.52 20.90 -17.43
CA LYS A 360 -14.07 21.03 -18.81
C LYS A 360 -15.11 20.50 -19.81
N LYS A 361 -14.86 20.75 -21.10
CA LYS A 361 -15.75 20.29 -22.20
C LYS A 361 -15.87 18.76 -22.29
N ASP A 362 -14.80 18.04 -21.92
CA ASP A 362 -14.78 16.57 -21.86
C ASP A 362 -15.48 15.99 -20.61
N GLY A 363 -15.90 16.86 -19.71
CA GLY A 363 -16.58 16.53 -18.47
C GLY A 363 -15.64 16.23 -17.29
N THR A 364 -14.34 16.37 -17.45
CA THR A 364 -13.37 16.30 -16.35
C THR A 364 -13.39 17.59 -15.52
N LEU A 365 -12.93 17.51 -14.28
CA LEU A 365 -12.75 18.66 -13.40
C LEU A 365 -11.31 19.18 -13.48
N GLU A 366 -11.17 20.49 -13.36
CA GLU A 366 -9.89 21.21 -13.28
C GLU A 366 -9.87 22.09 -12.05
N ILE A 367 -8.69 22.19 -11.41
CA ILE A 367 -8.47 23.01 -10.21
C ILE A 367 -7.62 24.24 -10.56
N ASP A 368 -8.11 25.41 -10.21
CA ASP A 368 -7.29 26.62 -10.06
C ASP A 368 -6.69 26.62 -8.63
N ASP A 369 -5.44 26.19 -8.52
CA ASP A 369 -4.73 26.08 -7.24
C ASP A 369 -4.69 27.41 -6.49
N LYS A 370 -4.51 28.55 -7.18
CA LYS A 370 -4.43 29.89 -6.55
C LYS A 370 -5.77 30.28 -5.93
N LYS A 371 -6.86 30.03 -6.66
CA LYS A 371 -8.20 30.32 -6.16
C LYS A 371 -8.57 29.39 -5.01
N LEU A 372 -8.24 28.11 -5.11
CA LEU A 372 -8.46 27.13 -4.05
C LEU A 372 -7.71 27.52 -2.76
N ASP A 373 -6.42 27.84 -2.85
CA ASP A 373 -5.62 28.28 -1.71
C ASP A 373 -6.21 29.52 -1.03
N LYS A 374 -6.65 30.51 -1.83
CA LYS A 374 -7.29 31.70 -1.31
C LYS A 374 -8.59 31.37 -0.57
N VAL A 375 -9.44 30.54 -1.13
CA VAL A 375 -10.72 30.16 -0.51
C VAL A 375 -10.49 29.35 0.77
N LEU A 376 -9.55 28.40 0.76
CA LEU A 376 -9.17 27.64 1.96
C LEU A 376 -8.56 28.54 3.05
N LYS A 377 -7.90 29.64 2.68
CA LYS A 377 -7.38 30.62 3.63
C LYS A 377 -8.49 31.49 4.23
N ASP A 378 -9.37 32.01 3.40
CA ASP A 378 -10.29 33.10 3.77
C ASP A 378 -11.69 32.58 4.19
N LYS A 379 -12.10 31.37 3.74
CA LYS A 379 -13.48 30.86 3.85
C LYS A 379 -13.54 29.37 4.25
N PHE A 380 -12.62 28.91 5.09
CA PHE A 380 -12.44 27.50 5.44
C PHE A 380 -13.71 26.84 5.98
N GLU A 381 -14.45 27.51 6.85
CA GLU A 381 -15.70 26.98 7.43
C GLU A 381 -16.79 26.81 6.38
N SER A 382 -16.89 27.73 5.39
CA SER A 382 -17.85 27.59 4.30
C SER A 382 -17.49 26.42 3.36
N VAL A 383 -16.18 26.13 3.20
CA VAL A 383 -15.71 24.92 2.49
C VAL A 383 -16.14 23.66 3.23
N SER A 384 -15.92 23.61 4.55
CA SER A 384 -16.39 22.49 5.38
C SER A 384 -17.90 22.27 5.23
N ALA A 385 -18.70 23.33 5.32
CA ALA A 385 -20.15 23.26 5.19
C ALA A 385 -20.63 22.77 3.81
N LEU A 386 -19.89 23.09 2.72
CA LEU A 386 -20.18 22.57 1.39
C LEU A 386 -19.98 21.04 1.31
N PHE A 387 -18.90 20.52 1.91
CA PHE A 387 -18.48 19.14 1.74
C PHE A 387 -19.15 18.19 2.74
N THR A 388 -19.34 18.59 3.99
CA THR A 388 -19.69 17.70 5.11
C THR A 388 -21.18 17.74 5.49
N GLY A 389 -21.60 16.74 6.23
CA GLY A 389 -22.95 16.61 6.77
C GLY A 389 -23.92 15.89 5.84
N ASP A 390 -25.15 15.70 6.30
CA ASP A 390 -26.17 14.93 5.59
C ASP A 390 -26.63 15.56 4.28
N THR A 391 -26.54 16.89 4.17
CA THR A 391 -26.85 17.66 2.96
C THR A 391 -25.62 18.10 2.19
N GLY A 392 -24.40 17.73 2.69
CA GLY A 392 -23.13 18.05 2.06
C GLY A 392 -22.97 17.40 0.70
N LEU A 393 -22.20 18.03 -0.17
CA LEU A 393 -21.99 17.57 -1.55
C LEU A 393 -21.44 16.11 -1.57
N MET A 394 -20.53 15.77 -0.66
CA MET A 394 -19.92 14.44 -0.63
C MET A 394 -20.93 13.36 -0.31
N LYS A 395 -21.81 13.60 0.66
CA LYS A 395 -22.89 12.67 1.01
C LYS A 395 -23.87 12.50 -0.12
N ARG A 396 -24.30 13.61 -0.74
CA ARG A 396 -25.24 13.54 -1.87
C ARG A 396 -24.68 12.74 -3.06
N LEU A 397 -23.39 12.93 -3.38
CA LEU A 397 -22.72 12.16 -4.42
C LEU A 397 -22.61 10.67 -4.06
N ASP A 398 -22.23 10.35 -2.81
CA ASP A 398 -22.13 8.95 -2.35
C ASP A 398 -23.49 8.24 -2.40
N ASP A 399 -24.56 8.92 -2.00
CA ASP A 399 -25.94 8.40 -2.05
C ASP A 399 -26.40 8.07 -3.50
N LYS A 400 -25.98 8.88 -4.49
CA LYS A 400 -26.26 8.59 -5.90
C LYS A 400 -25.44 7.43 -6.45
N LEU A 401 -24.26 7.17 -5.89
CA LEU A 401 -23.38 6.08 -6.31
C LEU A 401 -23.71 4.74 -5.62
N THR A 402 -24.25 4.80 -4.41
CA THR A 402 -24.55 3.61 -3.59
C THR A 402 -25.39 2.55 -4.29
N PRO A 403 -26.50 2.88 -5.03
CA PRO A 403 -27.27 1.88 -5.76
C PRO A 403 -26.48 1.08 -6.80
N TYR A 404 -25.37 1.62 -7.31
CA TYR A 404 -24.54 0.96 -8.30
C TYR A 404 -23.56 -0.05 -7.67
N THR A 405 -23.04 0.23 -6.48
CA THR A 405 -21.91 -0.51 -5.87
C THR A 405 -22.30 -1.39 -4.68
N GLN A 406 -23.45 -1.14 -4.04
CA GLN A 406 -23.89 -1.94 -2.88
C GLN A 406 -24.07 -3.41 -3.22
N THR A 407 -24.08 -4.27 -2.22
CA THR A 407 -24.37 -5.70 -2.38
C THR A 407 -25.73 -5.90 -3.04
N GLY A 408 -25.79 -6.67 -4.14
CA GLY A 408 -26.98 -6.81 -4.96
C GLY A 408 -27.36 -5.56 -5.76
N GLY A 409 -26.50 -4.55 -5.83
CA GLY A 409 -26.72 -3.34 -6.62
C GLY A 409 -26.64 -3.58 -8.13
N VAL A 410 -26.96 -2.53 -8.90
CA VAL A 410 -27.11 -2.61 -10.37
C VAL A 410 -25.91 -3.26 -11.07
N LEU A 411 -24.68 -2.86 -10.70
CA LEU A 411 -23.49 -3.40 -11.35
C LEU A 411 -23.21 -4.85 -10.94
N GLN A 412 -23.51 -5.24 -9.68
CA GLN A 412 -23.35 -6.62 -9.23
C GLN A 412 -24.31 -7.54 -9.98
N GLN A 413 -25.59 -7.22 -10.06
CA GLN A 413 -26.57 -8.03 -10.81
C GLN A 413 -26.17 -8.22 -12.28
N ARG A 414 -25.60 -7.18 -12.89
CA ARG A 414 -25.11 -7.27 -14.28
C ARG A 414 -23.89 -8.17 -14.41
N LEU A 415 -22.95 -8.10 -13.47
CA LEU A 415 -21.78 -9.00 -13.43
C LEU A 415 -22.22 -10.45 -13.27
N ASP A 416 -23.17 -10.72 -12.38
CA ASP A 416 -23.70 -12.07 -12.16
C ASP A 416 -24.36 -12.63 -13.44
N GLY A 417 -25.20 -11.82 -14.11
CA GLY A 417 -25.84 -12.23 -15.38
C GLY A 417 -24.84 -12.46 -16.54
N LEU A 418 -23.77 -11.65 -16.61
CA LEU A 418 -22.70 -11.88 -17.59
C LEU A 418 -21.89 -13.14 -17.27
N GLN A 419 -21.62 -13.41 -16.00
CA GLN A 419 -20.96 -14.64 -15.57
C GLN A 419 -21.77 -15.89 -15.87
N ASP A 420 -23.09 -15.82 -15.70
CA ASP A 420 -23.99 -16.92 -16.06
C ASP A 420 -24.02 -17.13 -17.58
N THR A 421 -23.95 -16.05 -18.38
CA THR A 421 -23.81 -16.13 -19.82
C THR A 421 -22.51 -16.83 -20.22
N ILE A 422 -21.37 -16.51 -19.60
CA ILE A 422 -20.07 -17.17 -19.84
C ILE A 422 -20.18 -18.67 -19.54
N LYS A 423 -20.74 -19.05 -18.39
CA LYS A 423 -20.98 -20.45 -18.04
C LYS A 423 -21.88 -21.18 -19.06
N SER A 424 -22.92 -20.47 -19.54
CA SER A 424 -23.81 -21.01 -20.58
C SER A 424 -23.08 -21.25 -21.91
N VAL A 425 -22.17 -20.35 -22.29
CA VAL A 425 -21.32 -20.53 -23.50
C VAL A 425 -20.44 -21.77 -23.35
N ASP A 426 -19.81 -21.96 -22.19
CA ASP A 426 -18.99 -23.17 -21.92
C ASP A 426 -19.82 -24.46 -22.02
N THR A 427 -21.04 -24.45 -21.46
CA THR A 427 -21.96 -25.59 -21.54
C THR A 427 -22.36 -25.86 -22.98
N GLN A 428 -22.67 -24.84 -23.80
CA GLN A 428 -23.00 -24.96 -25.21
C GLN A 428 -21.80 -25.46 -26.03
N ARG A 429 -20.59 -25.03 -25.71
CA ARG A 429 -19.35 -25.52 -26.36
C ARG A 429 -19.16 -27.01 -26.11
N GLN A 430 -19.31 -27.49 -24.88
CA GLN A 430 -19.24 -28.92 -24.53
C GLN A 430 -20.33 -29.72 -25.24
N ALA A 431 -21.55 -29.18 -25.35
CA ALA A 431 -22.63 -29.85 -26.09
C ALA A 431 -22.34 -29.89 -27.58
N LEU A 432 -21.76 -28.82 -28.17
CA LEU A 432 -21.32 -28.84 -29.57
C LEU A 432 -20.24 -29.87 -29.81
N ASP A 433 -19.24 -29.97 -28.95
CA ASP A 433 -18.16 -30.96 -29.09
C ASP A 433 -18.69 -32.42 -29.06
N ARG A 434 -19.60 -32.74 -28.14
CA ARG A 434 -20.27 -34.03 -28.10
C ARG A 434 -21.08 -34.33 -29.38
N ARG A 435 -21.80 -33.32 -29.91
CA ARG A 435 -22.55 -33.47 -31.15
C ARG A 435 -21.65 -33.72 -32.36
N VAL A 436 -20.54 -33.00 -32.39
CA VAL A 436 -19.50 -33.10 -33.43
C VAL A 436 -18.85 -34.50 -33.41
N GLU A 437 -18.54 -35.01 -32.23
CA GLU A 437 -17.98 -36.34 -32.03
C GLU A 437 -18.96 -37.43 -32.53
N GLN A 438 -20.24 -37.35 -32.19
CA GLN A 438 -21.29 -38.26 -32.69
C GLN A 438 -21.47 -38.15 -34.21
N LEU A 439 -21.36 -36.96 -34.78
CA LEU A 439 -21.41 -36.75 -36.22
C LEU A 439 -20.22 -37.41 -36.91
N GLN A 440 -19.01 -37.26 -36.37
CA GLN A 440 -17.79 -37.86 -36.86
C GLN A 440 -17.89 -39.39 -36.91
N ASP A 441 -18.34 -40.00 -35.81
CA ASP A 441 -18.52 -41.43 -35.71
C ASP A 441 -19.54 -41.97 -36.73
N ARG A 442 -20.66 -41.22 -36.89
CA ARG A 442 -21.70 -41.58 -37.89
C ARG A 442 -21.16 -41.50 -39.29
N LEU A 443 -20.48 -40.42 -39.65
CA LEU A 443 -19.89 -40.24 -40.98
C LEU A 443 -18.80 -41.29 -41.25
N LEU A 444 -17.93 -41.59 -40.31
CA LEU A 444 -16.92 -42.65 -40.42
C LEU A 444 -17.57 -43.99 -40.73
N LYS A 445 -18.64 -44.39 -40.01
CA LYS A 445 -19.40 -45.61 -40.27
C LYS A 445 -20.03 -45.63 -41.68
N GLN A 446 -20.63 -44.50 -42.11
CA GLN A 446 -21.23 -44.38 -43.41
C GLN A 446 -20.22 -44.49 -44.56
N PHE A 447 -19.11 -43.77 -44.47
CA PHE A 447 -18.05 -43.81 -45.47
C PHE A 447 -17.31 -45.16 -45.51
N THR A 448 -17.11 -45.80 -44.35
CA THR A 448 -16.55 -47.16 -44.29
C THR A 448 -17.48 -48.20 -44.97
N ALA A 449 -18.80 -48.13 -44.71
CA ALA A 449 -19.75 -48.99 -45.34
C ALA A 449 -19.80 -48.76 -46.88
N MET A 450 -19.72 -47.49 -47.32
CA MET A 450 -19.62 -47.16 -48.74
C MET A 450 -18.36 -47.73 -49.39
N ASP A 451 -17.19 -47.62 -48.71
CA ASP A 451 -15.92 -48.19 -49.20
C ASP A 451 -15.99 -49.73 -49.37
N GLN A 452 -16.62 -50.41 -48.39
CA GLN A 452 -16.88 -51.84 -48.49
C GLN A 452 -17.80 -52.18 -49.70
N LEU A 453 -18.85 -51.39 -49.92
CA LEU A 453 -19.75 -51.59 -51.06
C LEU A 453 -19.01 -51.41 -52.40
N ILE A 454 -18.18 -50.37 -52.52
CA ILE A 454 -17.33 -50.15 -53.68
C ILE A 454 -16.41 -51.29 -53.92
N GLY A 455 -15.80 -51.87 -52.82
CA GLY A 455 -15.00 -53.08 -52.94
C GLY A 455 -15.77 -54.26 -53.49
N GLN A 456 -16.99 -54.50 -53.02
CA GLN A 456 -17.86 -55.55 -53.54
C GLN A 456 -18.24 -55.37 -55.02
N LEU A 457 -18.56 -54.11 -55.39
CA LEU A 457 -18.87 -53.76 -56.79
C LEU A 457 -17.66 -53.93 -57.71
N ASN A 458 -16.47 -53.58 -57.29
CA ASN A 458 -15.24 -53.79 -58.02
C ASN A 458 -14.90 -55.25 -58.21
N GLN A 459 -15.09 -56.06 -57.16
CA GLN A 459 -14.94 -57.53 -57.26
C GLN A 459 -15.97 -58.15 -58.21
N THR A 460 -17.22 -57.65 -58.13
CA THR A 460 -18.30 -58.15 -59.03
C THR A 460 -18.03 -57.75 -60.51
N SER A 461 -17.60 -56.50 -60.71
CA SER A 461 -17.19 -56.02 -62.03
C SER A 461 -16.00 -56.79 -62.60
N GLY A 462 -14.99 -57.05 -61.72
CA GLY A 462 -13.85 -57.93 -62.10
C GLY A 462 -14.28 -59.36 -62.48
N ARG A 463 -15.20 -59.94 -61.72
CA ARG A 463 -15.75 -61.24 -62.05
C ARG A 463 -16.55 -61.28 -63.36
N MET A 464 -17.37 -60.21 -63.61
CA MET A 464 -18.07 -60.07 -64.86
C MET A 464 -17.12 -59.90 -66.05
N ALA A 465 -16.09 -59.02 -65.92
CA ALA A 465 -15.06 -58.84 -66.92
C ALA A 465 -14.34 -60.16 -67.24
N GLN A 466 -14.04 -61.00 -66.22
CA GLN A 466 -13.43 -62.29 -66.35
C GLN A 466 -14.37 -63.30 -67.01
N ALA A 467 -15.64 -63.32 -66.64
CA ALA A 467 -16.70 -64.14 -67.27
C ALA A 467 -16.91 -63.78 -68.75
N LEU A 468 -16.94 -62.41 -69.05
CA LEU A 468 -17.05 -61.96 -70.43
C LEU A 468 -15.79 -62.28 -71.26
N SER A 469 -14.62 -62.28 -70.71
CA SER A 469 -13.37 -62.64 -71.38
C SER A 469 -13.26 -64.19 -71.66
N SER A 470 -14.01 -64.98 -70.90
CA SER A 470 -14.05 -66.41 -71.03
C SER A 470 -15.14 -66.95 -72.01
N LEU A 471 -15.99 -66.08 -72.54
CA LEU A 471 -17.03 -66.43 -73.54
C LEU A 471 -16.35 -66.72 -74.91
N PRO A 472 -16.51 -67.93 -75.49
CA PRO A 472 -15.98 -68.22 -76.83
C PRO A 472 -16.78 -67.41 -77.89
N GLY A 473 -16.18 -66.37 -78.58
CA GLY A 473 -16.80 -65.82 -79.73
C GLY A 473 -16.73 -64.30 -79.91
N LEU A 474 -16.06 -63.57 -79.06
CA LEU A 474 -15.81 -62.11 -79.27
C LEU A 474 -14.45 -61.86 -79.90
N VAL A 475 -14.41 -61.87 -81.21
CA VAL A 475 -13.25 -61.49 -82.00
C VAL A 475 -12.98 -60.00 -81.81
N LYS A 476 -11.84 -59.62 -81.24
CA LYS A 476 -11.31 -58.22 -81.30
C LYS A 476 -11.14 -57.82 -82.76
N LYS A 477 -11.95 -56.94 -83.30
CA LYS A 477 -11.56 -56.16 -84.50
C LYS A 477 -10.50 -55.16 -84.12
N SER A 478 -9.35 -55.28 -84.72
CA SER A 478 -8.17 -54.45 -84.68
C SER A 478 -8.49 -52.95 -84.91
#